data_2922cc07b2842b0c7efc169095b532af
#
_entry.id   2922cc07b2842b0c7efc169095b532af
#
_cell.length_a   1.000
_cell.length_b   1.000
_cell.length_c   1.000
_cell.angle_alpha   90.00
_cell.angle_beta   90.00
_cell.angle_gamma   90.00
#
_symmetry.space_group_name_H-M   'P 1'
#
loop_
_entity.id
_entity.type
_entity.pdbx_description
1 polymer ?
#
loop_
_entity_poly.entity_id
_entity_poly.type
_entity_poly.pdbx_seq_one_letter_code
_entity_poly.pdbx_strand_id
1 'polypeptide(L)'
;MVLPWADFNDLDTHHYPTYRTGVARFTNGYKVFMPTEFMHAMYDQGGGAGLRDFWDRWCTNPLFAGGFIWVYCDEAPKRSDKGGILDSDKSNAPDGVVGQRREKEGSYYAMRAQ
;
A
#
# COMPACT_ATOMS: atom_id res chain seq x y z
N MET A 1 18.07 4.62 0.19
CA MET A 1 16.84 5.34 -0.28
C MET A 1 16.74 5.09 -1.77
N VAL A 2 15.75 4.32 -2.18
CA VAL A 2 15.49 4.14 -3.61
C VAL A 2 14.72 5.38 -4.08
N LEU A 3 15.26 6.10 -5.04
CA LEU A 3 14.53 7.21 -5.65
C LEU A 3 13.44 6.60 -6.53
N PRO A 4 12.16 6.77 -6.21
CA PRO A 4 11.06 6.00 -6.83
C PRO A 4 10.84 6.31 -8.33
N TRP A 5 11.57 7.25 -8.88
CA TRP A 5 11.52 7.65 -10.29
C TRP A 5 12.88 7.71 -10.99
N ALA A 6 13.90 7.19 -10.34
CA ALA A 6 15.22 7.16 -10.96
C ALA A 6 15.35 5.98 -11.91
N ASP A 7 15.73 6.25 -13.12
CA ASP A 7 15.83 5.25 -14.21
C ASP A 7 17.23 4.63 -14.30
N PHE A 8 17.71 4.07 -13.19
CA PHE A 8 19.06 3.50 -13.11
C PHE A 8 19.12 2.02 -12.74
N ASN A 9 17.96 1.37 -12.57
CA ASN A 9 17.89 -0.05 -12.23
C ASN A 9 16.90 -0.79 -13.15
N ASP A 10 16.74 -2.08 -12.94
CA ASP A 10 15.87 -2.94 -13.73
C ASP A 10 14.39 -2.85 -13.32
N LEU A 11 14.10 -2.13 -12.24
CA LEU A 11 12.75 -1.94 -11.71
C LEU A 11 12.24 -0.52 -11.98
N ASP A 12 11.01 -0.42 -12.43
CA ASP A 12 10.24 0.81 -12.42
C ASP A 12 9.46 0.88 -11.12
N THR A 13 9.94 1.69 -10.19
CA THR A 13 9.33 1.84 -8.87
C THR A 13 8.63 3.19 -8.76
N HIS A 14 7.52 3.22 -8.05
CA HIS A 14 6.82 4.45 -7.71
C HIS A 14 6.21 4.35 -6.31
N HIS A 15 6.31 5.43 -5.57
CA HIS A 15 5.76 5.52 -4.23
C HIS A 15 4.38 6.19 -4.30
N TYR A 16 3.33 5.49 -3.92
CA TYR A 16 1.94 5.91 -4.07
C TYR A 16 1.58 6.36 -5.50
N PRO A 17 1.71 5.48 -6.49
CA PRO A 17 1.28 5.83 -7.85
C PRO A 17 -0.22 6.08 -7.87
N THR A 18 -0.63 7.15 -8.53
CA THR A 18 -2.05 7.31 -8.83
C THR A 18 -2.48 6.26 -9.84
N TYR A 19 -3.76 5.97 -9.91
CA TYR A 19 -4.32 5.08 -10.93
C TYR A 19 -3.87 5.47 -12.36
N ARG A 20 -3.86 6.77 -12.67
CA ARG A 20 -3.41 7.29 -13.97
C ARG A 20 -1.91 7.09 -14.21
N THR A 21 -1.10 7.32 -13.19
CA THR A 21 0.36 7.14 -13.28
C THR A 21 0.72 5.69 -13.59
N GLY A 22 0.11 4.75 -12.89
CA GLY A 22 0.30 3.32 -13.17
C GLY A 22 -0.06 2.95 -14.61
N VAL A 23 -1.15 3.51 -15.13
CA VAL A 23 -1.58 3.27 -16.52
C VAL A 23 -0.59 3.87 -17.53
N ALA A 24 -0.12 5.09 -17.30
CA ALA A 24 0.83 5.74 -18.21
C ALA A 24 2.16 4.95 -18.31
N ARG A 25 2.64 4.43 -17.18
CA ARG A 25 3.86 3.61 -17.17
C ARG A 25 3.70 2.28 -17.91
N PHE A 26 2.52 1.70 -17.90
CA PHE A 26 2.25 0.49 -18.67
C PHE A 26 2.37 0.67 -20.18
N THR A 27 2.09 1.83 -20.70
CA THR A 27 2.19 2.11 -22.12
C THR A 27 3.60 2.42 -22.60
N ASN A 28 4.45 2.90 -21.71
CA ASN A 28 5.81 3.35 -22.02
C ASN A 28 6.91 2.57 -21.29
N GLY A 29 6.53 1.63 -20.43
CA GLY A 29 7.46 0.89 -19.58
C GLY A 29 8.02 -0.35 -20.28
N TYR A 30 9.33 -0.54 -20.15
CA TYR A 30 10.05 -1.74 -20.53
C TYR A 30 10.68 -2.44 -19.32
N LYS A 31 10.50 -1.88 -18.13
CA LYS A 31 11.01 -2.39 -16.87
C LYS A 31 9.92 -3.06 -16.05
N VAL A 32 10.32 -3.93 -15.16
CA VAL A 32 9.41 -4.55 -14.21
C VAL A 32 8.83 -3.48 -13.30
N PHE A 33 7.51 -3.31 -13.33
CA PHE A 33 6.80 -2.34 -12.50
C PHE A 33 6.45 -2.93 -11.15
N MET A 34 6.89 -2.26 -10.09
CA MET A 34 6.60 -2.66 -8.71
C MET A 34 6.52 -1.41 -7.82
N PRO A 35 5.31 -0.91 -7.49
CA PRO A 35 5.18 0.22 -6.58
C PRO A 35 5.70 -0.13 -5.18
N THR A 36 6.45 0.79 -4.61
CA THR A 36 7.05 0.62 -3.27
C THR A 36 6.02 0.69 -2.17
N GLU A 37 4.96 1.48 -2.36
CA GLU A 37 3.79 1.55 -1.52
C GLU A 37 2.59 1.99 -2.34
N PHE A 38 1.41 1.48 -2.02
CA PHE A 38 0.14 1.92 -2.57
C PHE A 38 -1.01 1.54 -1.64
N MET A 39 -2.19 2.10 -1.86
CA MET A 39 -3.40 1.77 -1.12
C MET A 39 -3.25 1.96 0.39
N HIS A 40 -2.89 3.16 0.82
CA HIS A 40 -2.94 3.51 2.23
C HIS A 40 -4.40 3.45 2.70
N ALA A 41 -4.71 2.55 3.62
CA ALA A 41 -6.11 2.26 4.00
C ALA A 41 -6.88 3.49 4.48
N MET A 42 -6.19 4.43 5.12
CA MET A 42 -6.79 5.68 5.56
C MET A 42 -7.03 6.68 4.42
N TYR A 43 -6.11 6.75 3.44
CA TYR A 43 -6.17 7.76 2.38
C TYR A 43 -7.13 7.39 1.24
N ASP A 44 -7.34 6.12 1.01
CA ASP A 44 -8.32 5.67 0.02
C ASP A 44 -9.76 5.72 0.54
N GLN A 45 -9.92 5.99 1.83
CA GLN A 45 -11.19 6.15 2.53
C GLN A 45 -12.17 4.97 2.41
N GLY A 46 -11.73 3.90 1.82
CA GLY A 46 -12.55 2.73 1.52
C GLY A 46 -12.09 1.45 2.23
N GLY A 47 -11.10 1.53 3.13
CA GLY A 47 -10.60 0.35 3.83
C GLY A 47 -10.12 -0.75 2.87
N GLY A 48 -9.43 -0.38 1.79
CA GLY A 48 -8.95 -1.30 0.77
C GLY A 48 -9.94 -1.60 -0.36
N ALA A 49 -11.10 -0.95 -0.39
CA ALA A 49 -12.11 -1.20 -1.43
C ALA A 49 -11.62 -0.91 -2.85
N GLY A 50 -10.73 0.06 -3.02
CA GLY A 50 -10.12 0.39 -4.33
C GLY A 50 -9.04 -0.60 -4.80
N LEU A 51 -8.64 -1.56 -3.98
CA LEU A 51 -7.56 -2.50 -4.31
C LEU A 51 -7.82 -3.22 -5.63
N ARG A 52 -9.05 -3.66 -5.86
CA ARG A 52 -9.45 -4.37 -7.06
C ARG A 52 -9.19 -3.57 -8.32
N ASP A 53 -9.55 -2.28 -8.31
CA ASP A 53 -9.39 -1.42 -9.48
C ASP A 53 -7.91 -1.26 -9.86
N PHE A 54 -7.03 -1.06 -8.87
CA PHE A 54 -5.59 -1.01 -9.08
C PHE A 54 -5.06 -2.36 -9.57
N TRP A 55 -5.42 -3.43 -8.89
CA TRP A 55 -4.91 -4.77 -9.14
C TRP A 55 -5.32 -5.27 -10.52
N ASP A 56 -6.62 -5.23 -10.85
CA ASP A 56 -7.12 -5.66 -12.15
C ASP A 56 -6.47 -4.86 -13.28
N ARG A 57 -6.26 -3.57 -13.06
CA ARG A 57 -5.60 -2.72 -14.06
C ARG A 57 -4.13 -3.03 -14.21
N TRP A 58 -3.40 -3.16 -13.12
CA TRP A 58 -1.97 -3.44 -13.17
C TRP A 58 -1.65 -4.84 -13.66
N CYS A 59 -2.46 -5.82 -13.35
CA CYS A 59 -2.31 -7.19 -13.84
C CYS A 59 -2.47 -7.32 -15.36
N THR A 60 -2.97 -6.32 -16.04
CA THR A 60 -2.97 -6.29 -17.52
C THR A 60 -1.58 -6.08 -18.11
N ASN A 61 -0.63 -5.61 -17.31
CA ASN A 61 0.76 -5.43 -17.72
C ASN A 61 1.59 -6.68 -17.39
N PRO A 62 2.17 -7.36 -18.38
CA PRO A 62 3.00 -8.55 -18.13
C PRO A 62 4.29 -8.24 -17.33
N LEU A 63 4.67 -6.97 -17.20
CA LEU A 63 5.80 -6.53 -16.40
C LEU A 63 5.41 -6.13 -14.95
N PHE A 64 4.14 -6.24 -14.57
CA PHE A 64 3.74 -5.98 -13.20
C PHE A 64 4.13 -7.14 -12.28
N ALA A 65 4.94 -6.85 -11.28
CA ALA A 65 5.47 -7.86 -10.35
C ALA A 65 4.83 -7.82 -8.95
N GLY A 66 3.71 -7.11 -8.81
CA GLY A 66 3.10 -6.89 -7.50
C GLY A 66 3.51 -5.56 -6.88
N GLY A 67 3.21 -5.39 -5.60
CA GLY A 67 3.52 -4.15 -4.88
C GLY A 67 3.29 -4.32 -3.39
N PHE A 68 3.58 -3.28 -2.64
CA PHE A 68 3.48 -3.28 -1.18
C PHE A 68 2.37 -2.34 -0.73
N ILE A 69 1.43 -2.87 0.02
CA ILE A 69 0.35 -2.09 0.62
C ILE A 69 0.85 -1.48 1.94
N TRP A 70 0.58 -0.24 2.19
CA TRP A 70 0.76 0.37 3.49
C TRP A 70 -0.55 0.30 4.26
N VAL A 71 -0.61 -0.39 5.37
CA VAL A 71 0.41 -1.22 5.99
C VAL A 71 -0.23 -2.49 6.56
N TYR A 72 0.58 -3.46 7.00
CA TYR A 72 0.05 -4.72 7.50
C TYR A 72 -0.82 -4.56 8.76
N CYS A 73 -0.38 -3.77 9.72
CA CYS A 73 -1.15 -3.54 10.95
C CYS A 73 -1.07 -2.10 11.41
N ASP A 74 -2.10 -1.68 12.12
CA ASP A 74 -2.17 -0.35 12.74
C ASP A 74 -0.92 -0.02 13.55
N GLU A 75 -0.47 1.20 13.41
CA GLU A 75 0.71 1.73 14.07
C GLU A 75 0.38 2.34 15.44
N ALA A 76 0.29 1.51 16.45
CA ALA A 76 0.07 1.96 17.82
C ALA A 76 0.85 1.11 18.82
N PRO A 77 2.20 1.25 18.89
CA PRO A 77 3.00 0.47 19.81
C PRO A 77 2.66 0.78 21.26
N LYS A 78 2.70 -0.24 22.09
CA LYS A 78 2.48 -0.10 23.52
C LYS A 78 3.72 0.53 24.18
N ARG A 79 3.54 1.68 24.80
CA ARG A 79 4.58 2.43 25.49
C ARG A 79 4.80 1.90 26.90
N SER A 80 5.86 1.11 27.09
CA SER A 80 6.23 0.61 28.43
C SER A 80 6.67 1.71 29.37
N ASP A 81 7.29 2.77 28.84
CA ASP A 81 7.76 3.95 29.58
C ASP A 81 6.62 4.90 30.01
N LYS A 82 5.42 4.72 29.50
CA LYS A 82 4.23 5.54 29.81
C LYS A 82 3.05 4.71 30.34
N GLY A 83 3.36 3.72 31.17
CA GLY A 83 2.34 2.91 31.83
C GLY A 83 1.53 2.01 30.89
N GLY A 84 2.03 1.75 29.70
CA GLY A 84 1.41 0.80 28.77
C GLY A 84 0.32 1.39 27.88
N ILE A 85 0.21 2.71 27.80
CA ILE A 85 -0.68 3.36 26.84
C ILE A 85 -0.23 3.07 25.41
N LEU A 86 -1.17 3.11 24.48
CA LEU A 86 -0.87 3.01 23.05
C LEU A 86 -0.36 4.36 22.56
N ASP A 87 0.78 4.34 21.88
CA ASP A 87 1.35 5.51 21.23
C ASP A 87 0.88 5.52 19.77
N SER A 88 -0.20 6.24 19.54
CA SER A 88 -0.78 6.34 18.20
C SER A 88 -0.53 7.72 17.61
N ASP A 89 -0.29 7.79 16.32
CA ASP A 89 -0.26 9.06 15.59
C ASP A 89 -1.68 9.49 15.20
N LYS A 90 -2.54 9.61 16.22
CA LYS A 90 -3.91 10.09 16.09
C LYS A 90 -4.67 9.37 14.95
N SER A 91 -5.11 10.16 13.96
CA SER A 91 -5.86 9.67 12.81
C SER A 91 -5.00 8.88 11.79
N ASN A 92 -3.69 8.91 11.90
CA ASN A 92 -2.80 8.18 10.99
C ASN A 92 -2.53 6.74 11.45
N ALA A 93 -2.78 6.44 12.71
CA ALA A 93 -2.51 5.11 13.26
C ALA A 93 -3.40 3.99 12.70
N PRO A 94 -4.71 4.19 12.44
CA PRO A 94 -5.58 3.14 11.90
C PRO A 94 -5.46 3.03 10.38
N ASP A 95 -4.31 2.60 9.89
CA ASP A 95 -3.98 2.47 8.47
C ASP A 95 -3.63 1.03 8.05
N GLY A 96 -3.75 0.09 8.98
CA GLY A 96 -3.42 -1.30 8.77
C GLY A 96 -4.46 -2.10 7.99
N VAL A 97 -4.02 -3.23 7.46
CA VAL A 97 -4.91 -4.30 6.95
C VAL A 97 -5.59 -5.00 8.12
N VAL A 98 -4.90 -5.09 9.24
CA VAL A 98 -5.43 -5.58 10.52
C VAL A 98 -5.15 -4.57 11.61
N GLY A 99 -5.97 -4.56 12.62
CA GLY A 99 -5.76 -3.71 13.78
C GLY A 99 -4.52 -4.09 14.58
N GLN A 100 -4.17 -3.26 15.55
CA GLN A 100 -2.97 -3.38 16.36
C GLN A 100 -2.83 -4.73 17.08
N ARG A 101 -3.93 -5.34 17.48
CA ARG A 101 -3.97 -6.65 18.14
C ARG A 101 -4.21 -7.80 17.16
N ARG A 102 -4.04 -7.53 15.87
CA ARG A 102 -4.30 -8.47 14.77
C ARG A 102 -5.78 -8.79 14.57
N GLU A 103 -6.68 -7.98 15.08
CA GLU A 103 -8.09 -8.05 14.76
C GLU A 103 -8.32 -7.75 13.27
N LYS A 104 -9.22 -8.49 12.66
CA LYS A 104 -9.55 -8.34 11.25
C LYS A 104 -10.47 -7.16 11.04
N GLU A 105 -10.04 -6.23 10.24
CA GLU A 105 -10.80 -5.03 9.89
C GLU A 105 -11.40 -5.10 8.47
N GLY A 106 -12.08 -4.07 8.03
CA GLY A 106 -12.68 -4.02 6.70
C GLY A 106 -11.68 -4.26 5.57
N SER A 107 -10.49 -3.65 5.68
CA SER A 107 -9.37 -3.80 4.75
C SER A 107 -8.89 -5.26 4.62
N TYR A 108 -8.87 -6.01 5.72
CA TYR A 108 -8.56 -7.44 5.70
C TYR A 108 -9.53 -8.23 4.81
N TYR A 109 -10.81 -7.96 4.95
CA TYR A 109 -11.82 -8.67 4.17
C TYR A 109 -11.82 -8.25 2.71
N ALA A 110 -11.57 -6.97 2.44
CA ALA A 110 -11.39 -6.47 1.08
C ALA A 110 -10.22 -7.15 0.37
N MET A 111 -9.07 -7.27 1.03
CA MET A 111 -7.91 -7.97 0.48
C MET A 111 -8.16 -9.47 0.28
N ARG A 112 -8.83 -10.11 1.23
CA ARG A 112 -9.14 -11.54 1.13
C ARG A 112 -10.07 -11.86 -0.04
N ALA A 113 -10.88 -10.92 -0.48
CA ALA A 113 -11.83 -11.08 -1.55
C ALA A 113 -11.20 -10.99 -2.96
N GLN A 114 -9.92 -10.59 -3.06
CA GLN A 114 -9.14 -10.57 -4.29
C GLN A 114 -8.42 -11.89 -4.52
#